data_d71ca378eb07ec624edbe7532777b971
#
_entry.id   d71ca378eb07ec624edbe7532777b971
#
_cell.length_a   1.000
_cell.length_b   1.000
_cell.length_c   1.000
_cell.angle_alpha   90.00
_cell.angle_beta   90.00
_cell.angle_gamma   90.00
#
_symmetry.space_group_name_H-M   'P 1'
#
loop_
_entity.id
_entity.type
_entity.pdbx_description
1 polymer ?
#
loop_
_entity_poly.entity_id
_entity_poly.type
_entity_poly.pdbx_seq_one_letter_code
_entity_poly.pdbx_strand_id
1 'polypeptide(L)'
;MKKFRKTALLALGFGLFSFALSSIPSRAAAEPERLEKHYVTLVCGGFTSNICTDLEQVAPDGTLTPYTAPLSDFVLVVTDFTWKAASVTPGQVAFATLHHQLTSPPHDVAFSSVVATPDGAAVSESHFHSGLLFSDVPIVFVSNAPNVAILEGYFARR
;
A
#
# COMPACT_ATOMS: atom_id res chain seq x y z
N MET A 1 56.29 77.59 -33.52
CA MET A 1 54.93 77.57 -32.96
C MET A 1 54.48 76.11 -32.79
N LYS A 2 54.64 75.53 -31.59
CA LYS A 2 54.18 74.20 -31.30
C LYS A 2 53.65 74.18 -29.88
N LYS A 3 52.34 73.93 -29.75
CA LYS A 3 51.60 73.88 -28.46
C LYS A 3 51.77 72.51 -27.82
N PHE A 4 52.33 72.49 -26.62
CA PHE A 4 52.31 71.28 -25.75
C PHE A 4 50.91 71.08 -25.17
N ARG A 5 50.39 69.93 -25.38
CA ARG A 5 49.19 69.44 -24.59
C ARG A 5 49.64 68.47 -23.52
N LYS A 6 49.36 68.83 -22.28
CA LYS A 6 49.61 68.02 -21.13
C LYS A 6 48.49 66.93 -21.05
N THR A 7 48.95 65.72 -21.04
CA THR A 7 48.02 64.57 -20.81
C THR A 7 48.00 64.29 -19.35
N ALA A 8 46.82 64.44 -18.73
CA ALA A 8 46.63 64.08 -17.35
C ALA A 8 46.35 62.54 -17.25
N LEU A 9 47.18 61.89 -16.45
CA LEU A 9 46.98 60.46 -16.09
C LEU A 9 45.92 60.35 -15.01
N LEU A 10 44.81 59.81 -15.35
CA LEU A 10 43.75 59.40 -14.38
C LEU A 10 44.09 58.00 -13.91
N ALA A 11 44.51 57.85 -12.66
CA ALA A 11 44.60 56.55 -11.99
C ALA A 11 43.22 56.08 -11.56
N LEU A 12 42.70 55.09 -12.28
CA LEU A 12 41.50 54.36 -11.87
C LEU A 12 41.89 53.31 -10.83
N GLY A 13 41.54 53.60 -9.57
CA GLY A 13 41.60 52.62 -8.49
C GLY A 13 40.60 51.51 -8.72
N PHE A 14 41.07 50.32 -9.05
CA PHE A 14 40.25 49.12 -9.01
C PHE A 14 40.04 48.69 -7.57
N GLY A 15 38.90 49.07 -7.02
CA GLY A 15 38.43 48.52 -5.75
C GLY A 15 38.05 47.04 -5.95
N LEU A 16 38.86 46.17 -5.36
CA LEU A 16 38.56 44.76 -5.22
C LEU A 16 37.35 44.61 -4.24
N PHE A 17 36.15 44.54 -4.79
CA PHE A 17 35.01 44.07 -4.05
C PHE A 17 35.11 42.54 -3.89
N SER A 18 35.68 42.12 -2.76
CA SER A 18 35.59 40.73 -2.31
C SER A 18 34.13 40.42 -1.97
N PHE A 19 33.40 39.86 -2.91
CA PHE A 19 32.15 39.18 -2.62
C PHE A 19 32.46 37.94 -1.82
N ALA A 20 32.30 38.03 -0.49
CA ALA A 20 32.17 36.86 0.36
C ALA A 20 30.90 36.17 -0.09
N LEU A 21 31.01 35.17 -0.97
CA LEU A 21 29.96 34.18 -1.17
C LEU A 21 29.80 33.43 0.17
N SER A 22 28.90 33.94 1.03
CA SER A 22 28.37 33.14 2.11
C SER A 22 27.73 31.92 1.44
N SER A 23 28.43 30.78 1.53
CA SER A 23 27.86 29.47 1.23
C SER A 23 26.70 29.25 2.20
N ILE A 24 25.50 29.63 1.78
CA ILE A 24 24.28 29.17 2.43
C ILE A 24 24.35 27.65 2.31
N PRO A 25 24.43 26.91 3.44
CA PRO A 25 24.36 25.47 3.35
C PRO A 25 23.01 25.19 2.67
N SER A 26 23.08 24.72 1.44
CA SER A 26 21.95 24.13 0.77
C SER A 26 21.49 23.02 1.71
N ARG A 27 20.45 23.32 2.48
CA ARG A 27 19.71 22.31 3.19
C ARG A 27 19.17 21.44 2.07
N ALA A 28 19.92 20.37 1.77
CA ALA A 28 19.39 19.32 0.93
C ALA A 28 18.03 19.01 1.55
N ALA A 29 16.99 19.45 0.86
CA ALA A 29 15.65 19.05 1.22
C ALA A 29 15.73 17.53 1.27
N ALA A 30 15.60 16.96 2.47
CA ALA A 30 15.56 15.52 2.62
C ALA A 30 14.52 15.10 1.59
N GLU A 31 14.98 14.39 0.56
CA GLU A 31 14.10 13.81 -0.43
C GLU A 31 13.02 13.12 0.41
N PRO A 32 11.71 13.44 0.20
CA PRO A 32 10.69 12.80 1.01
C PRO A 32 10.96 11.31 0.83
N GLU A 33 11.34 10.66 1.93
CA GLU A 33 11.56 9.21 1.95
C GLU A 33 10.41 8.64 1.14
N ARG A 34 10.72 8.17 -0.07
CA ARG A 34 9.73 7.46 -0.87
C ARG A 34 9.34 6.31 0.03
N LEU A 35 8.19 6.45 0.65
CA LEU A 35 7.55 5.36 1.37
C LEU A 35 7.45 4.24 0.34
N GLU A 36 8.45 3.37 0.35
CA GLU A 36 8.41 2.17 -0.47
C GLU A 36 7.16 1.44 0.00
N LYS A 37 6.14 1.50 -0.84
CA LYS A 37 4.93 0.73 -0.59
C LYS A 37 5.35 -0.72 -0.68
N HIS A 38 5.52 -1.34 0.46
CA HIS A 38 5.76 -2.78 0.52
C HIS A 38 4.45 -3.48 0.18
N TYR A 39 4.31 -3.81 -1.09
CA TYR A 39 3.17 -4.59 -1.55
C TYR A 39 3.17 -5.95 -0.87
N VAL A 40 1.99 -6.41 -0.52
CA VAL A 40 1.78 -7.69 0.14
C VAL A 40 0.61 -8.40 -0.52
N THR A 41 0.79 -9.69 -0.75
CA THR A 41 -0.29 -10.60 -1.13
C THR A 41 -0.47 -11.58 0.01
N LEU A 42 -1.69 -11.66 0.54
CA LEU A 42 -2.07 -12.62 1.56
C LEU A 42 -3.01 -13.63 0.93
N VAL A 43 -2.78 -14.89 1.21
CA VAL A 43 -3.65 -16.00 0.79
C VAL A 43 -4.19 -16.70 2.01
N CYS A 44 -5.38 -17.27 1.89
CA CYS A 44 -5.90 -18.13 2.93
C CYS A 44 -5.25 -19.51 2.86
N GLY A 45 -4.48 -19.88 3.87
CA GLY A 45 -3.83 -21.18 4.01
C GLY A 45 -4.81 -22.32 4.35
N GLY A 46 -5.98 -21.99 4.87
CA GLY A 46 -7.01 -22.96 5.20
C GLY A 46 -8.31 -22.32 5.69
N PHE A 47 -9.42 -23.02 5.48
CA PHE A 47 -10.72 -22.60 5.95
C PHE A 47 -11.27 -23.60 6.98
N THR A 48 -11.72 -23.08 8.10
CA THR A 48 -12.47 -23.85 9.08
C THR A 48 -13.89 -23.29 9.18
N SER A 49 -14.88 -24.10 8.87
CA SER A 49 -16.31 -23.68 8.91
C SER A 49 -16.59 -22.37 8.16
N ASN A 50 -16.05 -22.25 6.95
CA ASN A 50 -16.18 -21.06 6.09
C ASN A 50 -15.40 -19.81 6.55
N ILE A 51 -14.61 -19.91 7.60
CA ILE A 51 -13.78 -18.82 8.11
C ILE A 51 -12.32 -19.11 7.81
N CYS A 52 -11.64 -18.14 7.23
CA CYS A 52 -10.19 -18.13 7.14
C CYS A 52 -9.62 -17.20 8.20
N THR A 53 -8.92 -17.78 9.16
CA THR A 53 -8.18 -17.06 10.20
C THR A 53 -6.67 -17.16 9.98
N ASP A 54 -6.25 -18.14 9.21
CA ASP A 54 -4.83 -18.45 8.95
C ASP A 54 -4.45 -17.87 7.59
N LEU A 55 -4.10 -16.58 7.60
CA LEU A 55 -3.55 -15.93 6.41
C LEU A 55 -2.06 -16.19 6.31
N GLU A 56 -1.61 -16.42 5.10
CA GLU A 56 -0.21 -16.60 4.74
C GLU A 56 0.22 -15.51 3.78
N GLN A 57 1.38 -14.92 4.02
CA GLN A 57 1.97 -13.94 3.13
C GLN A 57 2.79 -14.65 2.05
N VAL A 58 2.58 -14.24 0.80
CA VAL A 58 3.36 -14.71 -0.34
C VAL A 58 4.63 -13.87 -0.44
N ALA A 59 5.79 -14.49 -0.30
CA ALA A 59 7.07 -13.86 -0.53
C ALA A 59 7.38 -13.73 -2.04
N PRO A 60 8.32 -12.86 -2.45
CA PRO A 60 8.67 -12.67 -3.88
C PRO A 60 9.14 -13.94 -4.59
N ASP A 61 9.66 -14.90 -3.86
CA ASP A 61 10.08 -16.23 -4.39
C ASP A 61 8.94 -17.25 -4.44
N GLY A 62 7.71 -16.83 -4.04
CA GLY A 62 6.53 -17.68 -3.99
C GLY A 62 6.39 -18.50 -2.71
N THR A 63 7.31 -18.40 -1.75
CA THR A 63 7.16 -19.08 -0.46
C THR A 63 6.04 -18.47 0.36
N LEU A 64 5.35 -19.31 1.13
CA LEU A 64 4.27 -18.90 2.03
C LEU A 64 4.79 -18.86 3.46
N THR A 65 4.50 -17.78 4.16
CA THR A 65 4.82 -17.59 5.57
C THR A 65 3.58 -17.14 6.34
N PRO A 66 3.35 -17.64 7.56
CA PRO A 66 2.21 -17.19 8.36
C PRO A 66 2.20 -15.67 8.51
N TYR A 67 1.07 -15.06 8.18
CA TYR A 67 0.89 -13.63 8.34
C TYR A 67 0.58 -13.31 9.79
N THR A 68 1.26 -12.29 10.31
CA THR A 68 0.99 -11.72 11.63
C THR A 68 0.54 -10.28 11.48
N ALA A 69 -0.18 -9.77 12.49
CA ALA A 69 -0.58 -8.37 12.48
C ALA A 69 0.63 -7.44 12.27
N PRO A 70 0.45 -6.34 11.54
CA PRO A 70 1.55 -5.40 11.32
C PRO A 70 2.04 -4.82 12.63
N LEU A 71 3.30 -4.39 12.66
CA LEU A 71 3.86 -3.68 13.81
C LEU A 71 3.02 -2.43 14.14
N SER A 72 3.06 -1.97 15.39
CA SER A 72 2.23 -0.86 15.91
C SER A 72 2.24 0.40 15.06
N ASP A 73 3.35 0.66 14.36
CA ASP A 73 3.56 1.86 13.54
C ASP A 73 3.03 1.72 12.12
N PHE A 74 2.49 0.54 11.78
CA PHE A 74 2.00 0.23 10.45
C PHE A 74 0.55 -0.25 10.48
N VAL A 75 -0.10 -0.09 9.32
CA VAL A 75 -1.40 -0.69 9.01
C VAL A 75 -1.29 -1.43 7.69
N LEU A 76 -2.02 -2.51 7.55
CA LEU A 76 -2.26 -3.14 6.25
C LEU A 76 -3.37 -2.36 5.55
N VAL A 77 -3.10 -1.91 4.33
CA VAL A 77 -4.07 -1.29 3.44
C VAL A 77 -4.43 -2.32 2.37
N VAL A 78 -5.59 -2.93 2.47
CA VAL A 78 -6.10 -3.86 1.47
C VAL A 78 -6.74 -3.08 0.33
N THR A 79 -6.25 -3.28 -0.88
CA THR A 79 -6.77 -2.64 -2.10
C THR A 79 -7.62 -3.57 -2.93
N ASP A 80 -7.35 -4.88 -2.84
CA ASP A 80 -8.02 -5.88 -3.66
C ASP A 80 -8.37 -7.11 -2.82
N PHE A 81 -9.54 -7.67 -3.09
CA PHE A 81 -10.04 -8.85 -2.46
C PHE A 81 -10.65 -9.79 -3.50
N THR A 82 -10.00 -10.90 -3.73
CA THR A 82 -10.48 -11.97 -4.61
C THR A 82 -10.86 -13.19 -3.80
N TRP A 83 -12.00 -13.77 -4.10
CA TRP A 83 -12.41 -15.02 -3.48
C TRP A 83 -13.09 -15.96 -4.47
N LYS A 84 -12.99 -17.24 -4.18
CA LYS A 84 -13.62 -18.32 -4.94
C LYS A 84 -14.26 -19.31 -3.99
N ALA A 85 -15.50 -19.67 -4.27
CA ALA A 85 -16.18 -20.81 -3.68
C ALA A 85 -16.49 -21.84 -4.76
N ALA A 86 -16.30 -23.12 -4.44
CA ALA A 86 -16.71 -24.22 -5.29
C ALA A 86 -17.87 -24.97 -4.63
N SER A 87 -18.53 -25.83 -5.41
CA SER A 87 -19.63 -26.67 -4.93
C SER A 87 -20.83 -25.88 -4.39
N VAL A 88 -21.02 -24.67 -4.89
CA VAL A 88 -22.22 -23.87 -4.66
C VAL A 88 -23.34 -24.41 -5.54
N THR A 89 -24.54 -24.49 -5.05
CA THR A 89 -25.68 -24.88 -5.88
C THR A 89 -25.84 -23.86 -7.03
N PRO A 90 -25.90 -24.32 -8.30
CA PRO A 90 -26.07 -23.43 -9.44
C PRO A 90 -27.23 -22.45 -9.25
N GLY A 91 -27.00 -21.17 -9.54
CA GLY A 91 -27.98 -20.11 -9.38
C GLY A 91 -28.20 -19.60 -7.95
N GLN A 92 -27.57 -20.18 -6.94
CA GLN A 92 -27.56 -19.63 -5.60
C GLN A 92 -26.53 -18.49 -5.46
N VAL A 93 -26.82 -17.59 -4.53
CA VAL A 93 -25.89 -16.51 -4.19
C VAL A 93 -24.85 -17.04 -3.21
N ALA A 94 -23.59 -16.91 -3.57
CA ALA A 94 -22.46 -17.02 -2.65
C ALA A 94 -21.99 -15.62 -2.28
N PHE A 95 -21.41 -15.48 -1.10
CA PHE A 95 -20.88 -14.19 -0.64
C PHE A 95 -19.62 -14.38 0.21
N ALA A 96 -18.84 -13.32 0.29
CA ALA A 96 -17.68 -13.24 1.19
C ALA A 96 -17.67 -11.89 1.91
N THR A 97 -17.13 -11.89 3.11
CA THR A 97 -16.96 -10.69 3.94
C THR A 97 -15.56 -10.61 4.51
N LEU A 98 -15.10 -9.38 4.70
CA LEU A 98 -13.88 -9.07 5.45
C LEU A 98 -14.27 -8.43 6.78
N HIS A 99 -13.63 -8.88 7.86
CA HIS A 99 -13.88 -8.39 9.20
C HIS A 99 -12.58 -8.00 9.89
N HIS A 100 -12.68 -7.08 10.86
CA HIS A 100 -11.64 -6.86 11.86
C HIS A 100 -11.69 -7.95 12.94
N GLN A 101 -10.53 -8.51 13.28
CA GLN A 101 -10.43 -9.53 14.31
C GLN A 101 -10.69 -8.98 15.73
N LEU A 102 -10.27 -7.73 15.99
CA LEU A 102 -10.27 -7.14 17.33
C LEU A 102 -11.61 -6.50 17.74
N THR A 103 -12.62 -6.49 16.88
CA THR A 103 -13.93 -5.92 17.20
C THR A 103 -14.88 -7.01 17.73
N SER A 104 -15.57 -6.71 18.84
CA SER A 104 -16.60 -7.60 19.40
C SER A 104 -17.90 -6.81 19.56
N PRO A 105 -18.95 -7.09 18.78
CA PRO A 105 -18.99 -8.07 17.69
C PRO A 105 -18.08 -7.68 16.50
N PRO A 106 -17.63 -8.65 15.68
CA PRO A 106 -16.90 -8.35 14.47
C PRO A 106 -17.72 -7.44 13.57
N HIS A 107 -17.09 -6.42 13.02
CA HIS A 107 -17.74 -5.53 12.05
C HIS A 107 -17.29 -5.91 10.64
N ASP A 108 -18.27 -6.07 9.76
CA ASP A 108 -18.01 -6.22 8.33
C ASP A 108 -17.38 -4.94 7.81
N VAL A 109 -16.20 -5.07 7.22
CA VAL A 109 -15.48 -3.95 6.57
C VAL A 109 -15.79 -3.93 5.09
N ALA A 110 -15.98 -5.11 4.50
CA ALA A 110 -16.36 -5.28 3.11
C ALA A 110 -17.25 -6.51 2.93
N PHE A 111 -18.11 -6.42 1.93
CA PHE A 111 -19.00 -7.48 1.51
C PHE A 111 -18.96 -7.61 -0.01
N SER A 112 -18.92 -8.84 -0.50
CA SER A 112 -18.97 -9.17 -1.92
C SER A 112 -19.87 -10.38 -2.13
N SER A 113 -20.69 -10.36 -3.18
CA SER A 113 -21.57 -11.48 -3.50
C SER A 113 -21.64 -11.73 -5.01
N VAL A 114 -21.87 -12.98 -5.39
CA VAL A 114 -22.02 -13.39 -6.78
C VAL A 114 -22.97 -14.59 -6.87
N VAL A 115 -23.66 -14.69 -7.99
CA VAL A 115 -24.50 -15.87 -8.31
C VAL A 115 -23.59 -16.97 -8.85
N ALA A 116 -23.73 -18.17 -8.30
CA ALA A 116 -22.96 -19.33 -8.77
C ALA A 116 -23.31 -19.69 -10.21
N THR A 117 -22.29 -20.02 -10.96
CA THR A 117 -22.36 -20.48 -12.33
C THR A 117 -23.02 -21.87 -12.43
N PRO A 118 -23.41 -22.34 -13.64
CA PRO A 118 -24.04 -23.65 -13.81
C PRO A 118 -23.18 -24.83 -13.36
N ASP A 119 -21.85 -24.68 -13.34
CA ASP A 119 -20.92 -25.68 -12.82
C ASP A 119 -20.68 -25.58 -11.30
N GLY A 120 -21.40 -24.70 -10.63
CA GLY A 120 -21.34 -24.55 -9.17
C GLY A 120 -20.14 -23.74 -8.67
N ALA A 121 -19.49 -22.96 -9.54
CA ALA A 121 -18.43 -22.04 -9.13
C ALA A 121 -18.98 -20.64 -8.85
N ALA A 122 -18.43 -19.97 -7.83
CA ALA A 122 -18.66 -18.57 -7.54
C ALA A 122 -17.31 -17.87 -7.36
N VAL A 123 -17.04 -16.88 -8.16
CA VAL A 123 -15.79 -16.09 -8.14
C VAL A 123 -16.14 -14.62 -8.15
N SER A 124 -15.53 -13.85 -7.28
CA SER A 124 -15.68 -12.40 -7.26
C SER A 124 -14.37 -11.72 -6.91
N GLU A 125 -14.21 -10.54 -7.45
CA GLU A 125 -13.10 -9.63 -7.20
C GLU A 125 -13.67 -8.26 -6.82
N SER A 126 -13.09 -7.65 -5.82
CA SER A 126 -13.48 -6.32 -5.33
C SER A 126 -12.26 -5.43 -5.22
N HIS A 127 -12.35 -4.23 -5.78
CA HIS A 127 -11.29 -3.22 -5.73
C HIS A 127 -11.70 -2.08 -4.80
N PHE A 128 -10.81 -1.70 -3.89
CA PHE A 128 -11.04 -0.63 -2.92
C PHE A 128 -10.12 0.56 -3.24
N HIS A 129 -10.62 1.54 -3.96
CA HIS A 129 -9.83 2.70 -4.40
C HIS A 129 -9.13 3.44 -3.26
N SER A 130 -9.77 3.56 -2.11
CA SER A 130 -9.18 4.18 -0.92
C SER A 130 -8.42 3.20 -0.02
N GLY A 131 -8.52 1.91 -0.31
CA GLY A 131 -8.05 0.84 0.55
C GLY A 131 -8.88 0.64 1.82
N LEU A 132 -8.82 -0.56 2.37
CA LEU A 132 -9.38 -0.90 3.68
C LEU A 132 -8.25 -1.05 4.68
N LEU A 133 -8.35 -0.39 5.84
CA LEU A 133 -7.26 -0.31 6.82
C LEU A 133 -7.44 -1.40 7.88
N PHE A 134 -6.40 -2.23 8.07
CA PHE A 134 -6.34 -3.25 9.11
C PHE A 134 -5.13 -3.01 10.00
N SER A 135 -5.37 -2.87 11.29
CA SER A 135 -4.32 -2.83 12.32
C SER A 135 -4.09 -4.20 12.98
N ASP A 136 -4.88 -5.16 12.61
CA ASP A 136 -4.92 -6.55 13.08
C ASP A 136 -4.85 -7.51 11.89
N VAL A 137 -4.99 -8.79 12.16
CA VAL A 137 -5.14 -9.81 11.11
C VAL A 137 -6.58 -9.78 10.60
N PRO A 138 -6.81 -9.53 9.30
CA PRO A 138 -8.17 -9.60 8.77
C PRO A 138 -8.73 -11.01 8.86
N ILE A 139 -10.03 -11.13 9.12
CA ILE A 139 -10.76 -12.39 9.04
C ILE A 139 -11.56 -12.39 7.74
N VAL A 140 -11.43 -13.44 6.96
CA VAL A 140 -12.23 -13.66 5.76
C VAL A 140 -13.28 -14.72 6.05
N PHE A 141 -14.52 -14.37 5.80
CA PHE A 141 -15.61 -15.32 5.78
C PHE A 141 -16.10 -15.50 4.33
N VAL A 142 -16.28 -16.73 3.90
CA VAL A 142 -16.87 -17.05 2.59
C VAL A 142 -18.01 -18.04 2.80
N SER A 143 -19.21 -17.71 2.28
CA SER A 143 -20.32 -18.63 2.34
C SER A 143 -20.07 -19.85 1.46
N ASN A 144 -20.59 -20.98 1.87
CA ASN A 144 -20.40 -22.27 1.23
C ASN A 144 -18.95 -22.74 1.27
N ALA A 145 -18.65 -23.93 0.77
CA ALA A 145 -17.30 -24.50 0.83
C ALA A 145 -16.27 -23.61 0.12
N PRO A 146 -15.49 -22.80 0.82
CA PRO A 146 -14.54 -21.90 0.21
C PRO A 146 -13.34 -22.66 -0.30
N ASN A 147 -12.72 -22.16 -1.36
CA ASN A 147 -11.52 -22.76 -1.87
C ASN A 147 -10.32 -21.82 -1.84
N VAL A 148 -10.56 -20.52 -2.08
CA VAL A 148 -9.51 -19.52 -2.16
C VAL A 148 -10.03 -18.18 -1.66
N ALA A 149 -9.19 -17.48 -0.89
CA ALA A 149 -9.34 -16.04 -0.65
C ALA A 149 -7.96 -15.40 -0.74
N ILE A 150 -7.87 -14.30 -1.44
CA ILE A 150 -6.64 -13.55 -1.68
C ILE A 150 -6.92 -12.09 -1.34
N LEU A 151 -6.04 -11.50 -0.55
CA LEU A 151 -6.02 -10.07 -0.25
C LEU A 151 -4.74 -9.49 -0.83
N GLU A 152 -4.86 -8.41 -1.57
CA GLU A 152 -3.71 -7.66 -2.05
C GLU A 152 -3.71 -6.25 -1.47
N GLY A 153 -2.52 -5.71 -1.22
CA GLY A 153 -2.41 -4.41 -0.61
C GLY A 153 -0.98 -4.00 -0.33
N TYR A 154 -0.80 -3.15 0.65
CA TYR A 154 0.52 -2.66 1.08
C TYR A 154 0.51 -2.24 2.54
N PHE A 155 1.70 -2.18 3.14
CA PHE A 155 1.86 -1.58 4.46
C PHE A 155 2.01 -0.07 4.35
N ALA A 156 1.25 0.67 5.14
CA ALA A 156 1.38 2.11 5.31
C ALA A 156 1.75 2.44 6.75
N ARG A 157 2.54 3.50 6.95
CA ARG A 157 2.83 4.02 8.29
C ARG A 157 1.60 4.76 8.83
N ARG A 158 1.33 4.62 10.13
CA ARG A 158 0.28 5.35 10.85
C ARG A 158 0.64 6.81 11.05
#